data_38f210f7530afccc8b98fa50c2d67918
#
_entry.id   38f210f7530afccc8b98fa50c2d67918
#
_cell.length_a   1.000
_cell.length_b   1.000
_cell.length_c   1.000
_cell.angle_alpha   90.00
_cell.angle_beta   90.00
_cell.angle_gamma   90.00
#
_symmetry.space_group_name_H-M   'P 1'
#
loop_
_entity.id
_entity.type
_entity.pdbx_description
1 polymer ?
#
loop_
_entity_poly.entity_id
_entity_poly.type
_entity_poly.pdbx_seq_one_letter_code
_entity_poly.pdbx_strand_id
1 'polypeptide(L)'
;MRIKLYRGRYYAVWREKGETKRVSLRTDDRAVAERRLKDQQRQPQGETVAEIVRDYLSQKESARSHEAMRYSWKALEPHFSQYRPDQITPAMCKAYAKARKVSAGTVIKDLGLLRTATKGRGGHFWFPPAPVPKDRYLTRAEFERLLNASSLPHLRLFLVLALTTGGRSGAILELTWDRVDFARGQIRLADGSQGRKGRATVPMNKEARRALEAAYEGRESEWVIEWGGRKVKSVKRAFRESVARAGLDAVTPHVLRHTAAVWMIEAGASITEVSQYLGHTDTRTTFRVYARHSPDHLQKAAKSLTWRRE
;
A
#
# COMPACT_ATOMS: atom_id res chain seq x y z
N MET A 1 -0.93 44.17 -3.41
CA MET A 1 -1.13 45.04 -2.21
C MET A 1 -0.21 46.25 -2.28
N ARG A 2 -0.65 47.43 -1.82
CA ARG A 2 0.15 48.65 -1.73
C ARG A 2 -0.13 49.31 -0.36
N ILE A 3 0.83 50.07 0.14
CA ILE A 3 0.69 50.82 1.38
C ILE A 3 0.02 52.17 1.11
N LYS A 4 -0.95 52.54 1.93
CA LYS A 4 -1.55 53.89 1.97
C LYS A 4 -1.63 54.41 3.39
N LEU A 5 -1.32 55.71 3.56
CA LEU A 5 -1.52 56.42 4.82
C LEU A 5 -2.99 56.86 4.92
N TYR A 6 -3.65 56.57 6.03
CA TYR A 6 -5.03 56.97 6.29
C TYR A 6 -5.16 57.40 7.75
N ARG A 7 -5.55 58.65 7.98
CA ARG A 7 -5.71 59.23 9.34
C ARG A 7 -4.50 58.98 10.24
N GLY A 8 -3.28 59.22 9.74
CA GLY A 8 -2.05 59.08 10.51
C GLY A 8 -1.55 57.64 10.72
N ARG A 9 -2.17 56.62 10.10
CA ARG A 9 -1.73 55.23 10.19
C ARG A 9 -1.64 54.58 8.80
N TYR A 10 -0.69 53.68 8.65
CA TYR A 10 -0.51 52.95 7.41
C TYR A 10 -1.45 51.74 7.31
N TYR A 11 -1.98 51.51 6.08
CA TYR A 11 -2.88 50.42 5.71
C TYR A 11 -2.33 49.68 4.50
N ALA A 12 -2.42 48.34 4.51
CA ALA A 12 -2.32 47.52 3.31
C ALA A 12 -3.64 47.62 2.55
N VAL A 13 -3.58 47.96 1.26
CA VAL A 13 -4.76 48.14 0.38
C VAL A 13 -4.59 47.27 -0.84
N TRP A 14 -5.65 46.50 -1.20
CA TRP A 14 -5.70 45.70 -2.43
C TRP A 14 -7.12 45.68 -3.01
N ARG A 15 -7.24 45.23 -4.27
CA ARG A 15 -8.53 44.96 -4.91
C ARG A 15 -8.79 43.47 -4.94
N GLU A 16 -10.01 43.06 -4.55
CA GLU A 16 -10.46 41.70 -4.60
C GLU A 16 -11.90 41.67 -5.09
N LYS A 17 -12.18 40.91 -6.15
CA LYS A 17 -13.51 40.82 -6.80
C LYS A 17 -14.17 42.17 -7.11
N GLY A 18 -13.38 43.16 -7.52
CA GLY A 18 -13.86 44.52 -7.84
C GLY A 18 -13.95 45.48 -6.67
N GLU A 19 -13.90 45.02 -5.44
CA GLU A 19 -13.95 45.82 -4.23
C GLU A 19 -12.54 46.16 -3.71
N THR A 20 -12.39 47.37 -3.13
CA THR A 20 -11.15 47.77 -2.48
C THR A 20 -11.17 47.36 -1.01
N LYS A 21 -10.32 46.40 -0.65
CA LYS A 21 -10.11 45.99 0.74
C LYS A 21 -8.91 46.67 1.35
N ARG A 22 -8.98 46.93 2.68
CA ARG A 22 -7.89 47.52 3.46
C ARG A 22 -7.77 46.90 4.83
N VAL A 23 -6.52 46.73 5.31
CA VAL A 23 -6.21 46.25 6.65
C VAL A 23 -5.18 47.19 7.28
N SER A 24 -5.39 47.59 8.55
CA SER A 24 -4.46 48.45 9.26
C SER A 24 -3.15 47.72 9.55
N LEU A 25 -2.03 48.37 9.27
CA LEU A 25 -0.68 47.89 9.62
C LEU A 25 -0.26 48.33 11.04
N ARG A 26 -1.17 49.00 11.77
CA ARG A 26 -1.03 49.41 13.18
C ARG A 26 0.27 50.17 13.45
N THR A 27 0.71 51.02 12.52
CA THR A 27 1.91 51.86 12.65
C THR A 27 1.73 53.14 11.85
N ASP A 28 2.39 54.17 12.29
CA ASP A 28 2.55 55.48 11.64
C ASP A 28 3.93 55.62 10.96
N ASP A 29 4.82 54.67 11.20
CA ASP A 29 6.14 54.59 10.55
C ASP A 29 6.05 53.80 9.25
N ARG A 30 6.56 54.41 8.15
CA ARG A 30 6.55 53.84 6.81
C ARG A 30 7.43 52.58 6.69
N ALA A 31 8.62 52.62 7.28
CA ALA A 31 9.56 51.50 7.22
C ALA A 31 9.03 50.27 7.95
N VAL A 32 8.40 50.50 9.13
CA VAL A 32 7.71 49.46 9.89
C VAL A 32 6.50 48.96 9.13
N ALA A 33 5.77 49.83 8.44
CA ALA A 33 4.62 49.43 7.60
C ALA A 33 5.06 48.54 6.43
N GLU A 34 6.14 48.89 5.74
CA GLU A 34 6.71 48.09 4.65
C GLU A 34 7.17 46.70 5.12
N ARG A 35 7.81 46.65 6.29
CA ARG A 35 8.21 45.40 6.92
C ARG A 35 7.01 44.54 7.28
N ARG A 36 5.98 45.10 7.94
CA ARG A 36 4.75 44.42 8.29
C ARG A 36 3.94 44.00 7.07
N LEU A 37 3.93 44.78 5.98
CA LEU A 37 3.30 44.37 4.73
C LEU A 37 4.01 43.16 4.11
N LYS A 38 5.37 43.17 4.10
CA LYS A 38 6.15 42.00 3.67
C LYS A 38 5.87 40.77 4.54
N ASP A 39 5.75 40.95 5.84
CA ASP A 39 5.43 39.84 6.78
C ASP A 39 3.99 39.35 6.60
N GLN A 40 3.01 40.25 6.38
CA GLN A 40 1.64 39.87 6.02
C GLN A 40 1.54 39.21 4.65
N GLN A 41 2.35 39.61 3.68
CA GLN A 41 2.44 38.92 2.38
C GLN A 41 3.13 37.56 2.49
N ARG A 42 3.98 37.37 3.50
CA ARG A 42 4.60 36.10 3.84
C ARG A 42 3.70 35.18 4.68
N GLN A 43 2.74 35.75 5.46
CA GLN A 43 1.75 34.93 6.17
C GLN A 43 0.74 34.38 5.17
N PRO A 44 0.53 33.07 5.11
CA PRO A 44 -0.44 32.48 4.19
C PRO A 44 -1.84 32.97 4.55
N GLN A 45 -2.49 33.71 3.62
CA GLN A 45 -3.93 33.97 3.71
C GLN A 45 -4.67 32.70 3.29
N GLY A 46 -5.26 31.98 4.21
CA GLY A 46 -5.95 30.70 4.02
C GLY A 46 -5.30 29.58 4.84
N GLU A 47 -5.97 28.45 4.90
CA GLU A 47 -5.52 27.29 5.65
C GLU A 47 -4.18 26.77 5.13
N THR A 48 -3.27 26.53 6.05
CA THR A 48 -1.97 25.91 5.77
C THR A 48 -2.13 24.42 5.49
N VAL A 49 -1.14 23.85 4.83
CA VAL A 49 -1.07 22.39 4.62
C VAL A 49 -1.12 21.64 5.95
N ALA A 50 -0.49 22.18 7.01
CA ALA A 50 -0.52 21.57 8.33
C ALA A 50 -1.94 21.46 8.90
N GLU A 51 -2.71 22.54 8.81
CA GLU A 51 -4.10 22.58 9.29
C GLU A 51 -4.98 21.61 8.51
N ILE A 52 -4.89 21.63 7.19
CA ILE A 52 -5.66 20.77 6.29
C ILE A 52 -5.33 19.29 6.51
N VAL A 53 -4.04 18.93 6.61
CA VAL A 53 -3.65 17.52 6.80
C VAL A 53 -4.03 17.04 8.20
N ARG A 54 -3.95 17.89 9.21
CA ARG A 54 -4.37 17.57 10.57
C ARG A 54 -5.87 17.30 10.65
N ASP A 55 -6.69 18.14 10.01
CA ASP A 55 -8.14 17.92 9.87
C ASP A 55 -8.43 16.64 9.08
N TYR A 56 -7.77 16.42 7.95
CA TYR A 56 -7.92 15.19 7.16
C TYR A 56 -7.58 13.93 7.96
N LEU A 57 -6.51 13.96 8.77
CA LEU A 57 -6.13 12.84 9.62
C LEU A 57 -7.16 12.57 10.72
N SER A 58 -7.72 13.61 11.34
CA SER A 58 -8.77 13.48 12.35
C SER A 58 -10.04 12.83 11.76
N GLN A 59 -10.47 13.25 10.57
CA GLN A 59 -11.60 12.63 9.86
C GLN A 59 -11.35 11.14 9.49
N LYS A 60 -10.10 10.70 9.45
CA LYS A 60 -9.68 9.33 9.11
C LYS A 60 -9.17 8.53 10.31
N GLU A 61 -9.44 8.95 11.52
CA GLU A 61 -8.95 8.31 12.75
C GLU A 61 -9.32 6.82 12.84
N SER A 62 -10.55 6.48 12.46
CA SER A 62 -11.02 5.08 12.43
C SER A 62 -10.48 4.27 11.24
N ALA A 63 -9.81 4.90 10.27
CA ALA A 63 -9.32 4.20 9.10
C ALA A 63 -8.08 3.34 9.43
N ARG A 64 -8.05 2.11 8.91
CA ARG A 64 -6.89 1.20 9.02
C ARG A 64 -5.56 1.81 8.58
N SER A 65 -5.62 2.75 7.64
CA SER A 65 -4.45 3.45 7.11
C SER A 65 -4.02 4.64 7.96
N HIS A 66 -4.75 4.96 9.04
CA HIS A 66 -4.50 6.16 9.85
C HIS A 66 -3.05 6.23 10.35
N GLU A 67 -2.55 5.17 10.97
CA GLU A 67 -1.17 5.10 11.45
C GLU A 67 -0.15 5.33 10.31
N ALA A 68 -0.36 4.67 9.17
CA ALA A 68 0.51 4.84 8.00
C ALA A 68 0.45 6.26 7.43
N MET A 69 -0.72 6.92 7.48
CA MET A 69 -0.88 8.33 7.09
C MET A 69 -0.15 9.26 8.07
N ARG A 70 -0.22 9.00 9.37
CA ARG A 70 0.56 9.74 10.39
C ARG A 70 2.07 9.65 10.14
N TYR A 71 2.59 8.46 9.82
CA TYR A 71 4.01 8.30 9.46
C TYR A 71 4.39 9.10 8.21
N SER A 72 3.54 9.08 7.18
CA SER A 72 3.78 9.90 5.99
C SER A 72 3.74 11.39 6.30
N TRP A 73 2.78 11.84 7.14
CA TRP A 73 2.70 13.23 7.55
C TRP A 73 3.93 13.67 8.34
N LYS A 74 4.37 12.89 9.32
CA LYS A 74 5.60 13.19 10.09
C LYS A 74 6.81 13.45 9.20
N ALA A 75 6.89 12.79 8.05
CA ALA A 75 7.98 13.01 7.09
C ALA A 75 7.77 14.24 6.20
N LEU A 76 6.51 14.57 5.87
CA LEU A 76 6.14 15.71 5.03
C LEU A 76 6.13 17.03 5.78
N GLU A 77 5.76 17.01 7.06
CA GLU A 77 5.55 18.19 7.90
C GLU A 77 6.71 19.20 7.88
N PRO A 78 8.00 18.80 8.03
CA PRO A 78 9.12 19.73 7.98
C PRO A 78 9.28 20.46 6.63
N HIS A 79 8.72 19.89 5.55
CA HIS A 79 8.90 20.40 4.19
C HIS A 79 7.70 21.21 3.68
N PHE A 80 6.47 20.93 4.19
CA PHE A 80 5.25 21.46 3.60
C PHE A 80 4.31 22.16 4.59
N SER A 81 4.52 22.03 5.91
CA SER A 81 3.56 22.44 6.93
C SER A 81 3.10 23.90 6.83
N GLN A 82 4.03 24.81 6.57
CA GLN A 82 3.78 26.26 6.56
C GLN A 82 3.31 26.81 5.21
N TYR A 83 3.29 26.01 4.17
CA TYR A 83 2.81 26.42 2.86
C TYR A 83 1.29 26.30 2.75
N ARG A 84 0.70 27.07 1.84
CA ARG A 84 -0.66 26.80 1.37
C ARG A 84 -0.64 25.76 0.25
N PRO A 85 -1.74 25.04 0.03
CA PRO A 85 -1.81 24.04 -1.06
C PRO A 85 -1.44 24.59 -2.44
N ASP A 86 -1.90 25.80 -2.77
CA ASP A 86 -1.64 26.47 -4.06
C ASP A 86 -0.17 26.86 -4.27
N GLN A 87 0.64 26.90 -3.23
CA GLN A 87 2.08 27.16 -3.27
C GLN A 87 2.93 25.91 -3.51
N ILE A 88 2.33 24.71 -3.48
CA ILE A 88 3.06 23.46 -3.71
C ILE A 88 3.44 23.39 -5.19
N THR A 89 4.73 23.20 -5.44
CA THR A 89 5.31 23.10 -6.77
C THR A 89 5.97 21.76 -7.04
N PRO A 90 6.12 21.34 -8.32
CA PRO A 90 6.91 20.17 -8.69
C PRO A 90 8.35 20.19 -8.16
N ALA A 91 8.96 21.38 -8.10
CA ALA A 91 10.32 21.56 -7.57
C ALA A 91 10.41 21.18 -6.08
N MET A 92 9.43 21.59 -5.26
CA MET A 92 9.35 21.21 -3.85
C MET A 92 9.17 19.70 -3.67
N CYS A 93 8.34 19.05 -4.49
CA CYS A 93 8.16 17.60 -4.47
C CYS A 93 9.45 16.86 -4.83
N LYS A 94 10.23 17.34 -5.82
CA LYS A 94 11.54 16.79 -6.19
C LYS A 94 12.56 16.98 -5.07
N ALA A 95 12.60 18.15 -4.45
CA ALA A 95 13.49 18.44 -3.32
C ALA A 95 13.18 17.51 -2.12
N TYR A 96 11.90 17.33 -1.78
CA TYR A 96 11.46 16.37 -0.78
C TYR A 96 11.93 14.94 -1.12
N ALA A 97 11.68 14.47 -2.35
CA ALA A 97 12.09 13.13 -2.77
C ALA A 97 13.60 12.90 -2.63
N LYS A 98 14.43 13.91 -2.96
CA LYS A 98 15.89 13.86 -2.79
C LYS A 98 16.30 13.83 -1.31
N ALA A 99 15.65 14.61 -0.46
CA ALA A 99 15.95 14.69 0.97
C ALA A 99 15.53 13.42 1.73
N ARG A 100 14.45 12.77 1.30
CA ARG A 100 13.78 11.66 2.02
C ARG A 100 14.59 10.37 2.09
N LYS A 101 15.55 10.13 1.17
CA LYS A 101 16.44 8.96 1.10
C LYS A 101 15.73 7.60 1.29
N VAL A 102 14.55 7.43 0.69
CA VAL A 102 13.75 6.20 0.72
C VAL A 102 13.38 5.77 -0.71
N SER A 103 12.72 4.61 -0.85
CA SER A 103 12.29 4.12 -2.16
C SER A 103 11.27 5.07 -2.83
N ALA A 104 11.25 5.09 -4.18
CA ALA A 104 10.27 5.84 -4.96
C ALA A 104 8.82 5.52 -4.55
N GLY A 105 8.52 4.25 -4.23
CA GLY A 105 7.19 3.85 -3.75
C GLY A 105 6.79 4.51 -2.44
N THR A 106 7.73 4.74 -1.51
CA THR A 106 7.47 5.46 -0.26
C THR A 106 7.21 6.94 -0.53
N VAL A 107 8.03 7.57 -1.39
CA VAL A 107 7.82 8.98 -1.78
C VAL A 107 6.45 9.17 -2.45
N ILE A 108 6.06 8.25 -3.36
CA ILE A 108 4.74 8.27 -4.00
C ILE A 108 3.61 8.21 -2.96
N LYS A 109 3.77 7.38 -1.94
CA LYS A 109 2.79 7.25 -0.85
C LYS A 109 2.70 8.53 -0.02
N ASP A 110 3.84 9.09 0.36
CA ASP A 110 3.90 10.32 1.14
C ASP A 110 3.25 11.48 0.39
N LEU A 111 3.72 11.78 -0.83
CA LEU A 111 3.14 12.84 -1.68
C LEU A 111 1.68 12.56 -2.07
N GLY A 112 1.29 11.28 -2.14
CA GLY A 112 -0.09 10.85 -2.36
C GLY A 112 -1.03 11.26 -1.23
N LEU A 113 -0.58 11.16 0.04
CA LEU A 113 -1.31 11.70 1.19
C LEU A 113 -1.51 13.20 1.04
N LEU A 114 -0.43 13.94 0.76
CA LEU A 114 -0.45 15.38 0.63
C LEU A 114 -1.45 15.82 -0.47
N ARG A 115 -1.34 15.23 -1.67
CA ARG A 115 -2.26 15.50 -2.78
C ARG A 115 -3.72 15.19 -2.44
N THR A 116 -3.96 14.11 -1.68
CA THR A 116 -5.32 13.68 -1.33
C THR A 116 -5.94 14.60 -0.30
N ALA A 117 -5.19 14.98 0.74
CA ALA A 117 -5.66 15.89 1.77
C ALA A 117 -5.95 17.30 1.22
N THR A 118 -5.13 17.77 0.27
CA THR A 118 -5.25 19.11 -0.33
C THR A 118 -6.07 19.14 -1.62
N LYS A 119 -6.83 18.07 -1.92
CA LYS A 119 -7.61 17.95 -3.15
C LYS A 119 -8.57 19.15 -3.34
N GLY A 120 -8.54 19.74 -4.53
CA GLY A 120 -9.40 20.89 -4.89
C GLY A 120 -8.92 22.24 -4.36
N ARG A 121 -7.77 22.31 -3.67
CA ARG A 121 -7.23 23.55 -3.08
C ARG A 121 -6.01 24.11 -3.85
N GLY A 122 -5.80 23.66 -5.08
CA GLY A 122 -4.64 24.05 -5.92
C GLY A 122 -3.40 23.20 -5.65
N GLY A 123 -2.26 23.65 -6.17
CA GLY A 123 -0.99 22.94 -6.06
C GLY A 123 -0.67 22.02 -7.24
N HIS A 124 0.60 21.99 -7.61
CA HIS A 124 1.11 21.17 -8.69
C HIS A 124 2.08 20.14 -8.15
N PHE A 125 1.69 18.86 -8.25
CA PHE A 125 2.45 17.75 -7.70
C PHE A 125 3.28 17.06 -8.78
N TRP A 126 4.51 16.75 -8.43
CA TRP A 126 5.33 15.80 -9.17
C TRP A 126 5.50 14.52 -8.36
N PHE A 127 5.52 13.38 -9.05
CA PHE A 127 5.78 12.07 -8.46
C PHE A 127 6.95 11.40 -9.18
N PRO A 128 7.81 10.68 -8.46
CA PRO A 128 8.82 9.86 -9.11
C PRO A 128 8.16 8.74 -9.93
N PRO A 129 8.85 8.18 -10.94
CA PRO A 129 8.38 7.00 -11.64
C PRO A 129 8.04 5.88 -10.69
N ALA A 130 6.93 5.19 -10.94
CA ALA A 130 6.56 4.04 -10.14
C ALA A 130 7.63 2.94 -10.31
N PRO A 131 8.04 2.26 -9.22
CA PRO A 131 8.98 1.17 -9.33
C PRO A 131 8.38 0.04 -10.17
N VAL A 132 9.22 -0.57 -10.99
CA VAL A 132 8.82 -1.75 -11.78
C VAL A 132 8.43 -2.87 -10.81
N PRO A 133 7.25 -3.49 -10.98
CA PRO A 133 6.85 -4.63 -10.16
C PRO A 133 7.90 -5.75 -10.23
N LYS A 134 8.27 -6.30 -9.08
CA LYS A 134 9.17 -7.46 -9.05
C LYS A 134 8.41 -8.69 -9.52
N ASP A 135 8.93 -9.34 -10.54
CA ASP A 135 8.36 -10.56 -11.15
C ASP A 135 9.01 -11.83 -10.58
N ARG A 136 9.16 -11.88 -9.26
CA ARG A 136 9.76 -13.01 -8.57
C ARG A 136 8.70 -14.01 -8.14
N TYR A 137 8.78 -15.24 -8.63
CA TYR A 137 8.05 -16.41 -8.13
C TYR A 137 9.02 -17.58 -7.94
N LEU A 138 8.60 -18.58 -7.21
CA LEU A 138 9.42 -19.76 -6.92
C LEU A 138 9.13 -20.87 -7.93
N THR A 139 10.18 -21.56 -8.35
CA THR A 139 10.04 -22.89 -8.97
C THR A 139 9.62 -23.90 -7.89
N ARG A 140 9.15 -25.09 -8.31
CA ARG A 140 8.79 -26.16 -7.36
C ARG A 140 10.00 -26.58 -6.51
N ALA A 141 11.17 -26.74 -7.12
CA ALA A 141 12.40 -27.07 -6.43
C ALA A 141 12.84 -25.99 -5.43
N GLU A 142 12.69 -24.70 -5.75
CA GLU A 142 12.96 -23.61 -4.81
C GLU A 142 12.01 -23.62 -3.62
N PHE A 143 10.71 -23.89 -3.85
CA PHE A 143 9.77 -24.00 -2.76
C PHE A 143 10.08 -25.19 -1.84
N GLU A 144 10.43 -26.34 -2.38
CA GLU A 144 10.89 -27.50 -1.60
C GLU A 144 12.13 -27.19 -0.77
N ARG A 145 13.14 -26.52 -1.35
CA ARG A 145 14.31 -26.07 -0.59
C ARG A 145 13.91 -25.15 0.57
N LEU A 146 13.00 -24.19 0.33
CA LEU A 146 12.51 -23.29 1.37
C LEU A 146 11.79 -24.06 2.48
N LEU A 147 10.93 -24.99 2.11
CA LEU A 147 10.18 -25.82 3.06
C LEU A 147 11.12 -26.69 3.90
N ASN A 148 12.13 -27.30 3.29
CA ASN A 148 13.12 -28.14 3.97
C ASN A 148 14.06 -27.31 4.87
N ALA A 149 14.40 -26.09 4.48
CA ALA A 149 15.19 -25.16 5.29
C ALA A 149 14.40 -24.58 6.48
N SER A 150 13.09 -24.83 6.56
CA SER A 150 12.21 -24.28 7.61
C SER A 150 12.03 -25.33 8.72
N SER A 151 12.70 -25.18 9.86
CA SER A 151 12.69 -26.12 10.97
C SER A 151 11.48 -25.94 11.92
N LEU A 152 10.88 -24.74 11.97
CA LEU A 152 9.80 -24.42 12.89
C LEU A 152 8.45 -24.93 12.36
N PRO A 153 7.70 -25.76 13.11
CA PRO A 153 6.44 -26.35 12.63
C PRO A 153 5.41 -25.31 12.16
N HIS A 154 5.20 -24.24 12.93
CA HIS A 154 4.26 -23.18 12.57
C HIS A 154 4.68 -22.42 11.29
N LEU A 155 5.99 -22.30 11.02
CA LEU A 155 6.46 -21.69 9.77
C LEU A 155 6.27 -22.65 8.59
N ARG A 156 6.52 -23.94 8.75
CA ARG A 156 6.26 -24.94 7.69
C ARG A 156 4.78 -24.95 7.31
N LEU A 157 3.88 -24.99 8.30
CA LEU A 157 2.43 -24.88 8.06
C LEU A 157 2.06 -23.58 7.36
N PHE A 158 2.62 -22.45 7.80
CA PHE A 158 2.43 -21.17 7.13
C PHE A 158 2.87 -21.19 5.65
N LEU A 159 4.03 -21.78 5.33
CA LEU A 159 4.54 -21.89 3.97
C LEU A 159 3.60 -22.72 3.08
N VAL A 160 3.15 -23.87 3.57
CA VAL A 160 2.20 -24.72 2.85
C VAL A 160 0.91 -23.97 2.59
N LEU A 161 0.30 -23.36 3.62
CA LEU A 161 -0.94 -22.60 3.45
C LEU A 161 -0.77 -21.35 2.58
N ALA A 162 0.36 -20.66 2.66
CA ALA A 162 0.62 -19.49 1.83
C ALA A 162 0.68 -19.85 0.33
N LEU A 163 1.28 -20.99 -0.01
CA LEU A 163 1.33 -21.46 -1.37
C LEU A 163 -0.02 -22.04 -1.82
N THR A 164 -0.60 -22.96 -1.04
CA THR A 164 -1.78 -23.73 -1.47
C THR A 164 -3.07 -22.90 -1.45
N THR A 165 -3.17 -21.87 -0.61
CA THR A 165 -4.34 -20.98 -0.60
C THR A 165 -4.14 -19.69 -1.37
N GLY A 166 -2.90 -19.34 -1.73
CA GLY A 166 -2.56 -18.01 -2.26
C GLY A 166 -2.94 -16.86 -1.30
N GLY A 167 -3.21 -17.16 -0.04
CA GLY A 167 -3.67 -16.20 0.96
C GLY A 167 -2.65 -15.11 1.28
N ARG A 168 -3.14 -13.91 1.66
CA ARG A 168 -2.25 -12.90 2.23
C ARG A 168 -1.75 -13.33 3.60
N SER A 169 -0.49 -13.03 3.93
CA SER A 169 0.14 -13.44 5.20
C SER A 169 -0.72 -13.14 6.43
N GLY A 170 -1.33 -11.96 6.49
CA GLY A 170 -2.22 -11.61 7.59
C GLY A 170 -3.48 -12.49 7.67
N ALA A 171 -4.04 -12.90 6.53
CA ALA A 171 -5.21 -13.77 6.51
C ALA A 171 -4.89 -15.19 7.01
N ILE A 172 -3.69 -15.68 6.70
CA ILE A 172 -3.22 -16.99 7.15
C ILE A 172 -2.88 -16.95 8.66
N LEU A 173 -2.21 -15.89 9.12
CA LEU A 173 -1.87 -15.71 10.54
C LEU A 173 -3.08 -15.43 11.44
N GLU A 174 -4.20 -15.01 10.84
CA GLU A 174 -5.48 -14.77 11.53
C GLU A 174 -6.47 -15.93 11.33
N LEU A 175 -6.06 -17.04 10.71
CA LEU A 175 -6.91 -18.20 10.49
C LEU A 175 -7.11 -18.95 11.80
N THR A 176 -8.37 -19.28 12.09
CA THR A 176 -8.79 -20.07 13.24
C THR A 176 -9.42 -21.40 12.78
N TRP A 177 -9.45 -22.40 13.64
CA TRP A 177 -9.88 -23.76 13.30
C TRP A 177 -11.37 -23.83 12.91
N ASP A 178 -12.23 -22.96 13.43
CA ASP A 178 -13.66 -22.87 13.02
C ASP A 178 -13.85 -22.48 11.55
N ARG A 179 -12.80 -21.98 10.91
CA ARG A 179 -12.79 -21.60 9.48
C ARG A 179 -12.14 -22.64 8.58
N VAL A 180 -11.75 -23.78 9.14
CA VAL A 180 -11.20 -24.94 8.43
C VAL A 180 -12.24 -26.04 8.42
N ASP A 181 -12.91 -26.25 7.29
CA ASP A 181 -13.93 -27.25 7.11
C ASP A 181 -13.34 -28.51 6.47
N PHE A 182 -12.96 -29.48 7.27
CA PHE A 182 -12.40 -30.75 6.80
C PHE A 182 -13.43 -31.60 6.05
N ALA A 183 -14.72 -31.54 6.41
CA ALA A 183 -15.78 -32.33 5.77
C ALA A 183 -16.03 -31.85 4.34
N ARG A 184 -16.12 -30.52 4.14
CA ARG A 184 -16.30 -29.93 2.83
C ARG A 184 -14.97 -29.71 2.08
N GLY A 185 -13.83 -29.88 2.73
CA GLY A 185 -12.52 -29.62 2.18
C GLY A 185 -12.30 -28.14 1.83
N GLN A 186 -12.69 -27.22 2.70
CA GLN A 186 -12.63 -25.79 2.45
C GLN A 186 -11.91 -25.01 3.56
N ILE A 187 -11.23 -23.94 3.18
CA ILE A 187 -10.58 -22.97 4.08
C ILE A 187 -11.18 -21.59 3.83
N ARG A 188 -11.81 -20.99 4.83
CA ARG A 188 -12.36 -19.65 4.79
C ARG A 188 -11.33 -18.64 5.31
N LEU A 189 -10.64 -17.96 4.42
CA LEU A 189 -9.67 -16.91 4.80
C LEU A 189 -10.35 -15.61 5.26
N ALA A 190 -11.63 -15.40 4.93
CA ALA A 190 -12.44 -14.29 5.40
C ALA A 190 -12.87 -14.49 6.86
N ASP A 191 -12.81 -13.42 7.65
CA ASP A 191 -13.21 -13.39 9.06
C ASP A 191 -14.57 -12.71 9.29
N GLY A 192 -15.33 -12.46 8.21
CA GLY A 192 -16.63 -11.76 8.26
C GLY A 192 -16.52 -10.23 8.40
N SER A 193 -15.35 -9.67 8.71
CA SER A 193 -15.21 -8.23 8.86
C SER A 193 -15.29 -7.51 7.51
N GLN A 194 -16.11 -6.46 7.42
CA GLN A 194 -16.23 -5.63 6.23
C GLN A 194 -14.89 -4.91 5.93
N GLY A 195 -14.60 -4.71 4.64
CA GLY A 195 -13.46 -3.93 4.18
C GLY A 195 -12.11 -4.67 4.10
N ARG A 196 -12.03 -5.94 4.45
CA ARG A 196 -10.82 -6.75 4.27
C ARG A 196 -10.76 -7.36 2.88
N LYS A 197 -10.06 -6.69 1.97
CA LYS A 197 -9.89 -7.13 0.57
C LYS A 197 -9.12 -8.45 0.46
N GLY A 198 -9.55 -9.31 -0.48
CA GLY A 198 -8.79 -10.48 -0.93
C GLY A 198 -8.71 -11.62 0.08
N ARG A 199 -9.83 -11.92 0.72
CA ARG A 199 -10.02 -13.10 1.57
C ARG A 199 -11.09 -13.98 0.94
N ALA A 200 -10.64 -15.05 0.28
CA ALA A 200 -11.51 -16.01 -0.38
C ALA A 200 -11.79 -17.22 0.51
N THR A 201 -12.83 -17.97 0.19
CA THR A 201 -12.98 -19.37 0.58
C THR A 201 -12.35 -20.20 -0.53
N VAL A 202 -11.39 -21.04 -0.19
CA VAL A 202 -10.63 -21.83 -1.16
C VAL A 202 -10.73 -23.32 -0.83
N PRO A 203 -10.74 -24.22 -1.82
CA PRO A 203 -10.70 -25.66 -1.60
C PRO A 203 -9.32 -26.07 -1.03
N MET A 204 -9.32 -27.10 -0.19
CA MET A 204 -8.10 -27.74 0.27
C MET A 204 -7.59 -28.71 -0.79
N ASN A 205 -6.34 -28.56 -1.20
CA ASN A 205 -5.64 -29.62 -1.92
C ASN A 205 -5.07 -30.65 -0.92
N LYS A 206 -4.45 -31.70 -1.45
CA LYS A 206 -3.92 -32.82 -0.61
C LYS A 206 -2.85 -32.34 0.38
N GLU A 207 -1.98 -31.44 -0.04
CA GLU A 207 -0.88 -30.90 0.77
C GLU A 207 -1.41 -30.04 1.92
N ALA A 208 -2.37 -29.15 1.63
CA ALA A 208 -3.03 -28.33 2.67
C ALA A 208 -3.78 -29.20 3.69
N ARG A 209 -4.54 -30.20 3.19
CA ARG A 209 -5.29 -31.12 4.06
C ARG A 209 -4.37 -31.86 5.01
N ARG A 210 -3.33 -32.55 4.49
CA ARG A 210 -2.35 -33.27 5.30
C ARG A 210 -1.68 -32.39 6.35
N ALA A 211 -1.26 -31.19 5.94
CA ALA A 211 -0.60 -30.26 6.87
C ALA A 211 -1.53 -29.75 7.96
N LEU A 212 -2.80 -29.49 7.61
CA LEU A 212 -3.82 -29.04 8.57
C LEU A 212 -4.25 -30.16 9.51
N GLU A 213 -4.45 -31.39 9.04
CA GLU A 213 -4.79 -32.55 9.88
C GLU A 213 -3.71 -32.79 10.93
N ALA A 214 -2.42 -32.84 10.51
CA ALA A 214 -1.31 -33.02 11.44
C ALA A 214 -1.19 -31.87 12.46
N ALA A 215 -1.47 -30.64 12.06
CA ALA A 215 -1.47 -29.50 12.99
C ALA A 215 -2.70 -29.49 13.91
N TYR A 216 -3.85 -30.00 13.43
CA TYR A 216 -5.09 -30.08 14.21
C TYR A 216 -4.98 -31.06 15.40
N GLU A 217 -4.27 -32.19 15.23
CA GLU A 217 -4.02 -33.16 16.30
C GLU A 217 -3.22 -32.55 17.45
N GLY A 218 -2.25 -31.71 17.15
CA GLY A 218 -1.39 -31.08 18.17
C GLY A 218 -1.77 -29.65 18.56
N ARG A 219 -3.01 -29.22 18.25
CA ARG A 219 -3.42 -27.85 18.54
C ARG A 219 -3.59 -27.56 20.02
N GLU A 220 -3.14 -26.43 20.46
CA GLU A 220 -3.24 -25.91 21.82
C GLU A 220 -4.13 -24.66 21.93
N SER A 221 -4.51 -24.05 20.81
CA SER A 221 -5.34 -22.85 20.77
C SER A 221 -6.34 -22.85 19.60
N GLU A 222 -7.13 -21.79 19.50
CA GLU A 222 -8.04 -21.57 18.38
C GLU A 222 -7.32 -21.25 17.05
N TRP A 223 -6.05 -20.87 17.09
CA TRP A 223 -5.30 -20.39 15.94
C TRP A 223 -4.64 -21.54 15.16
N VAL A 224 -4.79 -21.53 13.84
CA VAL A 224 -4.13 -22.51 12.97
C VAL A 224 -2.61 -22.32 12.97
N ILE A 225 -2.16 -21.07 12.98
CA ILE A 225 -0.72 -20.76 13.08
C ILE A 225 -0.43 -20.29 14.49
N GLU A 226 0.00 -21.23 15.31
CA GLU A 226 0.30 -21.00 16.72
C GLU A 226 1.71 -21.46 17.12
N TRP A 227 2.17 -21.02 18.29
CA TRP A 227 3.40 -21.47 18.94
C TRP A 227 3.21 -21.42 20.46
N GLY A 228 3.29 -22.60 21.10
CA GLY A 228 3.05 -22.76 22.55
C GLY A 228 1.68 -22.22 22.95
N GLY A 229 0.62 -22.64 22.28
CA GLY A 229 -0.77 -22.24 22.55
C GLY A 229 -1.09 -20.76 22.25
N ARG A 230 -0.18 -20.02 21.61
CA ARG A 230 -0.35 -18.60 21.34
C ARG A 230 -0.31 -18.30 19.84
N LYS A 231 -1.15 -17.35 19.42
CA LYS A 231 -1.16 -16.83 18.06
C LYS A 231 0.23 -16.33 17.64
N VAL A 232 0.72 -16.79 16.49
CA VAL A 232 1.91 -16.22 15.85
C VAL A 232 1.53 -14.91 15.16
N LYS A 233 2.02 -13.80 15.72
CA LYS A 233 1.73 -12.45 15.18
C LYS A 233 2.52 -12.14 13.90
N SER A 234 3.68 -12.76 13.71
CA SER A 234 4.56 -12.48 12.57
C SER A 234 5.53 -13.62 12.33
N VAL A 235 5.66 -14.03 11.08
CA VAL A 235 6.67 -15.02 10.62
C VAL A 235 7.90 -14.37 9.98
N LYS A 236 7.97 -13.04 9.93
CA LYS A 236 8.96 -12.29 9.13
C LYS A 236 10.40 -12.69 9.44
N ARG A 237 10.78 -12.84 10.71
CA ARG A 237 12.14 -13.18 11.10
C ARG A 237 12.48 -14.62 10.69
N ALA A 238 11.69 -15.59 11.14
CA ALA A 238 11.89 -17.00 10.85
C ALA A 238 11.84 -17.28 9.34
N PHE A 239 10.94 -16.61 8.61
CA PHE A 239 10.85 -16.70 7.16
C PHE A 239 12.15 -16.22 6.48
N ARG A 240 12.67 -15.04 6.85
CA ARG A 240 13.91 -14.50 6.30
C ARG A 240 15.10 -15.41 6.58
N GLU A 241 15.20 -15.97 7.78
CA GLU A 241 16.25 -16.91 8.15
C GLU A 241 16.17 -18.22 7.33
N SER A 242 14.94 -18.71 7.08
CA SER A 242 14.74 -19.90 6.23
C SER A 242 15.06 -19.63 4.76
N VAL A 243 14.72 -18.45 4.23
CA VAL A 243 15.09 -18.02 2.87
C VAL A 243 16.61 -17.99 2.71
N ALA A 244 17.32 -17.44 3.69
CA ALA A 244 18.79 -17.42 3.68
C ALA A 244 19.40 -18.84 3.72
N ARG A 245 18.89 -19.73 4.61
CA ARG A 245 19.34 -21.13 4.67
C ARG A 245 19.04 -21.93 3.39
N ALA A 246 17.95 -21.58 2.70
CA ALA A 246 17.61 -22.20 1.41
C ALA A 246 18.45 -21.71 0.24
N GLY A 247 19.31 -20.71 0.44
CA GLY A 247 20.09 -20.07 -0.62
C GLY A 247 19.20 -19.36 -1.65
N LEU A 248 18.11 -18.69 -1.19
CA LEU A 248 17.18 -18.00 -2.06
C LEU A 248 17.25 -16.49 -1.86
N ASP A 249 17.09 -15.74 -2.96
CA ASP A 249 17.12 -14.28 -2.95
C ASP A 249 15.75 -13.68 -3.28
N ALA A 250 15.52 -12.49 -2.73
CA ALA A 250 14.35 -11.66 -3.00
C ALA A 250 13.00 -12.35 -2.72
N VAL A 251 12.97 -13.39 -1.85
CA VAL A 251 11.76 -14.11 -1.47
C VAL A 251 11.15 -13.49 -0.23
N THR A 252 9.85 -13.19 -0.31
CA THR A 252 9.04 -12.68 0.78
C THR A 252 7.74 -13.49 0.88
N PRO A 253 6.98 -13.42 1.98
CA PRO A 253 5.68 -14.09 2.03
C PRO A 253 4.71 -13.71 0.89
N HIS A 254 4.84 -12.50 0.32
CA HIS A 254 4.03 -12.09 -0.83
C HIS A 254 4.45 -12.82 -2.13
N VAL A 255 5.72 -13.20 -2.24
CA VAL A 255 6.22 -14.01 -3.37
C VAL A 255 5.53 -15.37 -3.41
N LEU A 256 5.19 -15.99 -2.27
CA LEU A 256 4.44 -17.25 -2.24
C LEU A 256 3.06 -17.13 -2.87
N ARG A 257 2.35 -16.04 -2.58
CA ARG A 257 1.06 -15.76 -3.23
C ARG A 257 1.22 -15.52 -4.73
N HIS A 258 2.28 -14.83 -5.13
CA HIS A 258 2.62 -14.63 -6.54
C HIS A 258 2.93 -15.97 -7.22
N THR A 259 3.70 -16.83 -6.55
CA THR A 259 4.01 -18.20 -6.98
C THR A 259 2.74 -19.03 -7.18
N ALA A 260 1.84 -19.01 -6.21
CA ALA A 260 0.55 -19.71 -6.31
C ALA A 260 -0.24 -19.28 -7.56
N ALA A 261 -0.31 -17.97 -7.82
CA ALA A 261 -0.99 -17.45 -9.01
C ALA A 261 -0.33 -17.91 -10.31
N VAL A 262 0.99 -17.83 -10.40
CA VAL A 262 1.74 -18.27 -11.59
C VAL A 262 1.53 -19.76 -11.82
N TRP A 263 1.69 -20.60 -10.79
CA TRP A 263 1.50 -22.04 -10.91
C TRP A 263 0.09 -22.45 -11.32
N MET A 264 -0.95 -21.75 -10.85
CA MET A 264 -2.32 -21.99 -11.28
C MET A 264 -2.49 -21.68 -12.77
N ILE A 265 -1.93 -20.57 -13.24
CA ILE A 265 -2.03 -20.18 -14.65
C ILE A 265 -1.22 -21.11 -15.56
N GLU A 266 0.01 -21.46 -15.16
CA GLU A 266 0.84 -22.44 -15.87
C GLU A 266 0.15 -23.81 -15.98
N ALA A 267 -0.67 -24.17 -14.98
CA ALA A 267 -1.51 -25.36 -15.00
C ALA A 267 -2.80 -25.21 -15.82
N GLY A 268 -3.03 -24.08 -16.50
CA GLY A 268 -4.17 -23.84 -17.37
C GLY A 268 -5.41 -23.25 -16.70
N ALA A 269 -5.35 -22.87 -15.42
CA ALA A 269 -6.46 -22.17 -14.77
C ALA A 269 -6.71 -20.81 -15.43
N SER A 270 -7.98 -20.45 -15.64
CA SER A 270 -8.34 -19.18 -16.22
C SER A 270 -7.99 -18.00 -15.29
N ILE A 271 -7.73 -16.83 -15.87
CA ILE A 271 -7.46 -15.59 -15.10
C ILE A 271 -8.60 -15.29 -14.13
N THR A 272 -9.84 -15.60 -14.51
CA THR A 272 -11.03 -15.39 -13.67
C THR A 272 -11.02 -16.31 -12.45
N GLU A 273 -10.74 -17.59 -12.63
CA GLU A 273 -10.62 -18.56 -11.53
C GLU A 273 -9.49 -18.17 -10.57
N VAL A 274 -8.30 -17.83 -11.11
CA VAL A 274 -7.17 -17.36 -10.29
C VAL A 274 -7.52 -16.09 -9.53
N SER A 275 -8.24 -15.14 -10.15
CA SER A 275 -8.70 -13.92 -9.48
C SER A 275 -9.64 -14.21 -8.32
N GLN A 276 -10.59 -15.11 -8.50
CA GLN A 276 -11.53 -15.57 -7.47
C GLN A 276 -10.80 -16.30 -6.34
N TYR A 277 -9.92 -17.23 -6.69
CA TYR A 277 -9.10 -17.99 -5.74
C TYR A 277 -8.26 -17.07 -4.84
N LEU A 278 -7.65 -16.07 -5.42
CA LEU A 278 -6.89 -15.05 -4.70
C LEU A 278 -7.78 -14.04 -3.96
N GLY A 279 -9.08 -13.99 -4.21
CA GLY A 279 -10.00 -13.00 -3.65
C GLY A 279 -9.68 -11.58 -4.12
N HIS A 280 -9.35 -11.37 -5.39
CA HIS A 280 -9.23 -10.05 -5.98
C HIS A 280 -10.62 -9.50 -6.28
N THR A 281 -10.90 -8.28 -5.87
CA THR A 281 -12.16 -7.58 -6.18
C THR A 281 -12.20 -7.07 -7.62
N ASP A 282 -11.04 -6.98 -8.29
CA ASP A 282 -10.90 -6.55 -9.68
C ASP A 282 -9.96 -7.51 -10.42
N THR A 283 -10.51 -8.23 -11.40
CA THR A 283 -9.79 -9.19 -12.25
C THR A 283 -8.68 -8.54 -13.06
N ARG A 284 -8.78 -7.24 -13.38
CA ARG A 284 -7.73 -6.49 -14.09
C ARG A 284 -6.38 -6.55 -13.37
N THR A 285 -6.38 -6.65 -12.03
CA THR A 285 -5.14 -6.82 -11.26
C THR A 285 -4.46 -8.15 -11.60
N THR A 286 -5.23 -9.25 -11.66
CA THR A 286 -4.74 -10.58 -12.02
C THR A 286 -4.28 -10.61 -13.47
N PHE A 287 -5.09 -10.09 -14.39
CA PHE A 287 -4.77 -10.04 -15.82
C PHE A 287 -3.45 -9.32 -16.08
N ARG A 288 -3.29 -8.09 -15.58
CA ARG A 288 -2.10 -7.27 -15.82
C ARG A 288 -0.81 -7.91 -15.32
N VAL A 289 -0.88 -8.66 -14.22
CA VAL A 289 0.30 -9.25 -13.60
C VAL A 289 0.61 -10.63 -14.17
N TYR A 290 -0.41 -11.45 -14.45
CA TYR A 290 -0.23 -12.89 -14.66
C TYR A 290 -0.57 -13.41 -16.07
N ALA A 291 -1.27 -12.64 -16.91
CA ALA A 291 -1.72 -13.13 -18.23
C ALA A 291 -0.57 -13.68 -19.11
N ARG A 292 0.62 -13.10 -18.99
CA ARG A 292 1.83 -13.52 -19.72
C ARG A 292 2.35 -14.92 -19.35
N HIS A 293 1.94 -15.48 -18.21
CA HIS A 293 2.33 -16.81 -17.76
C HIS A 293 1.41 -17.92 -18.27
N SER A 294 0.32 -17.56 -19.00
CA SER A 294 -0.55 -18.55 -19.61
C SER A 294 0.20 -19.31 -20.70
N PRO A 295 0.12 -20.66 -20.75
CA PRO A 295 0.72 -21.47 -21.81
C PRO A 295 0.30 -21.05 -23.21
N ASP A 296 -0.97 -20.62 -23.36
CA ASP A 296 -1.56 -20.17 -24.64
C ASP A 296 -1.46 -18.66 -24.88
N HIS A 297 -0.63 -17.96 -24.09
CA HIS A 297 -0.52 -16.50 -24.21
C HIS A 297 -0.10 -16.11 -25.62
N LEU A 298 -0.98 -15.34 -26.29
CA LEU A 298 -0.82 -14.86 -27.67
C LEU A 298 -0.73 -15.95 -28.76
N GLN A 299 -0.76 -17.24 -28.44
CA GLN A 299 -0.64 -18.32 -29.47
C GLN A 299 -1.83 -18.31 -30.44
N LYS A 300 -3.07 -18.14 -29.93
CA LYS A 300 -4.25 -18.01 -30.78
C LYS A 300 -4.14 -16.80 -31.71
N ALA A 301 -3.67 -15.68 -31.19
CA ALA A 301 -3.45 -14.48 -31.99
C ALA A 301 -2.36 -14.71 -33.06
N ALA A 302 -1.25 -15.34 -32.69
CA ALA A 302 -0.19 -15.68 -33.63
C ALA A 302 -0.69 -16.64 -34.72
N LYS A 303 -1.43 -17.68 -34.35
CA LYS A 303 -2.03 -18.64 -35.32
C LYS A 303 -3.01 -17.96 -36.27
N SER A 304 -3.80 -16.97 -35.83
CA SER A 304 -4.73 -16.24 -36.68
C SER A 304 -4.05 -15.41 -37.77
N LEU A 305 -2.75 -15.14 -37.65
CA LEU A 305 -1.96 -14.43 -38.66
C LEU A 305 -1.29 -15.35 -39.68
N THR A 306 -1.54 -16.68 -39.61
CA THR A 306 -1.03 -17.64 -40.58
C THR A 306 -1.77 -17.46 -41.90
N TRP A 307 -1.05 -17.07 -42.96
CA TRP A 307 -1.63 -16.85 -44.32
C TRP A 307 -1.49 -18.06 -45.25
N ARG A 308 -0.61 -19.00 -44.92
CA ARG A 308 -0.50 -20.28 -45.66
C ARG A 308 -1.42 -21.29 -44.99
N ARG A 309 -2.39 -21.82 -45.74
CA ARG A 309 -3.16 -22.98 -45.31
C ARG A 309 -2.33 -24.23 -45.64
N GLU A 310 -2.07 -25.09 -44.64
CA GLU A 310 -1.57 -26.43 -44.85
C GLU A 310 -2.59 -27.29 -45.62
#